data_8f2a3646e359199394f6fa02186eeaac
#
_entry.id   8f2a3646e359199394f6fa02186eeaac
#
_cell.length_a   1.000
_cell.length_b   1.000
_cell.length_c   1.000
_cell.angle_alpha   90.00
_cell.angle_beta   90.00
_cell.angle_gamma   90.00
#
_symmetry.space_group_name_H-M   'P 1'
#
loop_
_entity.id
_entity.type
_entity.pdbx_description
1 polymer ?
#
loop_
_entity_poly.entity_id
_entity_poly.type
_entity_poly.pdbx_seq_one_letter_code
_entity_poly.pdbx_strand_id
1 'polypeptide(L)'
;MLKKAQEDILLKKNKMTEKDIAAQVNDNPLTKEQAKDQFIKHTKELGLKHTFDFDEAWEIGQELRRRKDFRDKITDLEQKMLNQDGVLVGDELHAYNPTEHTFSDGCYIRKIFNPADQLIVTKIHKQEHPFFLMEGSMSVLTESGVVHLQAPYHGITKPGTKRIIYTHTDCVFITVHATDKKTPEEVEEDVIAKDFDDPIISIEDIKLLKKIIL
;
A
#
# COMPACT_ATOMS: atom_id res chain seq x y z
N MET A 1 -3.27 -1.20 40.80
CA MET A 1 -3.97 -2.35 40.18
C MET A 1 -3.73 -2.49 38.68
N LEU A 2 -3.80 -1.44 37.88
CA LEU A 2 -3.57 -1.52 36.42
C LEU A 2 -2.15 -1.96 35.99
N LYS A 3 -1.08 -1.53 36.70
CA LYS A 3 0.30 -1.96 36.43
C LYS A 3 0.52 -3.48 36.61
N LYS A 4 -0.08 -4.06 37.65
CA LYS A 4 0.05 -5.50 37.94
C LYS A 4 -0.68 -6.37 36.91
N ALA A 5 -1.82 -5.87 36.38
CA ALA A 5 -2.54 -6.55 35.30
C ALA A 5 -1.77 -6.50 33.96
N GLN A 6 -1.04 -5.42 33.69
CA GLN A 6 -0.18 -5.30 32.51
C GLN A 6 1.06 -6.21 32.60
N GLU A 7 1.66 -6.32 33.79
CA GLU A 7 2.79 -7.24 34.03
C GLU A 7 2.37 -8.71 33.95
N ASP A 8 1.19 -9.09 34.46
CA ASP A 8 0.65 -10.44 34.35
C ASP A 8 0.28 -10.83 32.90
N ILE A 9 -0.16 -9.88 32.07
CA ILE A 9 -0.38 -10.08 30.62
C ILE A 9 0.96 -10.24 29.89
N LEU A 10 1.98 -9.48 30.25
CA LEU A 10 3.32 -9.57 29.67
C LEU A 10 4.03 -10.89 30.06
N LEU A 11 3.87 -11.35 31.31
CA LEU A 11 4.43 -12.62 31.79
C LEU A 11 3.76 -13.84 31.15
N LYS A 12 2.49 -13.78 30.81
CA LYS A 12 1.81 -14.85 30.05
C LYS A 12 2.20 -14.89 28.57
N LYS A 13 2.53 -13.74 27.96
CA LYS A 13 3.06 -13.68 26.59
C LYS A 13 4.41 -14.35 26.41
N ASN A 14 5.27 -14.35 27.43
CA ASN A 14 6.62 -14.94 27.37
C ASN A 14 6.67 -16.46 27.49
N LYS A 15 5.54 -17.18 27.56
CA LYS A 15 5.50 -18.65 27.60
C LYS A 15 5.16 -19.32 26.26
N MET A 16 4.79 -18.56 25.24
CA MET A 16 4.63 -19.08 23.88
C MET A 16 5.89 -18.80 23.08
N THR A 17 6.54 -19.84 22.59
CA THR A 17 7.69 -19.70 21.70
C THR A 17 7.21 -19.28 20.30
N GLU A 18 8.07 -18.63 19.49
CA GLU A 18 7.77 -18.30 18.09
C GLU A 18 7.31 -19.53 17.29
N LYS A 19 7.79 -20.72 17.64
CA LYS A 19 7.34 -21.99 17.07
C LYS A 19 5.89 -22.33 17.43
N ASP A 20 5.45 -22.00 18.67
CA ASP A 20 4.08 -22.28 19.09
C ASP A 20 3.09 -21.31 18.39
N ILE A 21 3.53 -20.08 18.10
CA ILE A 21 2.75 -19.10 17.32
C ILE A 21 2.70 -19.53 15.84
N ALA A 22 3.81 -19.97 15.26
CA ALA A 22 3.87 -20.45 13.88
C ALA A 22 3.08 -21.75 13.64
N ALA A 23 3.04 -22.64 14.63
CA ALA A 23 2.27 -23.89 14.56
C ALA A 23 0.74 -23.69 14.68
N GLN A 24 0.29 -22.50 15.13
CA GLN A 24 -1.14 -22.14 15.21
C GLN A 24 -1.65 -21.34 14.00
N VAL A 25 -0.79 -20.95 13.08
CA VAL A 25 -1.20 -20.41 11.78
C VAL A 25 -1.67 -21.60 10.94
N ASN A 26 -2.90 -21.99 11.15
CA ASN A 26 -3.59 -22.97 10.32
C ASN A 26 -3.66 -22.38 8.91
N ASP A 27 -3.15 -23.09 7.90
CA ASP A 27 -3.18 -22.67 6.48
C ASP A 27 -4.61 -22.50 5.93
N ASN A 28 -5.62 -22.80 6.75
CA ASN A 28 -7.02 -22.61 6.42
C ASN A 28 -7.60 -21.47 7.27
N PRO A 29 -7.82 -20.28 6.69
CA PRO A 29 -8.34 -19.14 7.43
C PRO A 29 -9.73 -19.48 8.00
N LEU A 30 -9.94 -19.11 9.26
CA LEU A 30 -11.23 -19.26 9.91
C LEU A 30 -12.34 -18.57 9.12
N THR A 31 -13.51 -19.18 9.06
CA THR A 31 -14.71 -18.48 8.60
C THR A 31 -15.05 -17.33 9.56
N LYS A 32 -15.83 -16.35 9.10
CA LYS A 32 -16.31 -15.24 9.93
C LYS A 32 -17.02 -15.72 11.20
N GLU A 33 -17.83 -16.75 11.09
CA GLU A 33 -18.57 -17.35 12.21
C GLU A 33 -17.62 -18.01 13.22
N GLN A 34 -16.67 -18.81 12.76
CA GLN A 34 -15.66 -19.44 13.61
C GLN A 34 -14.82 -18.41 14.35
N ALA A 35 -14.40 -17.35 13.67
CA ALA A 35 -13.64 -16.26 14.27
C ALA A 35 -14.47 -15.49 15.31
N LYS A 36 -15.77 -15.28 15.05
CA LYS A 36 -16.71 -14.64 15.98
C LYS A 36 -16.88 -15.46 17.24
N ASP A 37 -17.08 -16.77 17.11
CA ASP A 37 -17.22 -17.68 18.25
C ASP A 37 -15.96 -17.74 19.09
N GLN A 38 -14.79 -17.83 18.46
CA GLN A 38 -13.50 -17.79 19.18
C GLN A 38 -13.29 -16.47 19.91
N PHE A 39 -13.61 -15.34 19.26
CA PHE A 39 -13.51 -14.03 19.86
C PHE A 39 -14.42 -13.89 21.09
N ILE A 40 -15.71 -14.28 20.98
CA ILE A 40 -16.67 -14.25 22.10
C ILE A 40 -16.19 -15.14 23.25
N LYS A 41 -15.71 -16.33 22.94
CA LYS A 41 -15.17 -17.25 23.94
C LYS A 41 -13.97 -16.63 24.68
N HIS A 42 -13.02 -16.10 23.92
CA HIS A 42 -11.79 -15.54 24.49
C HIS A 42 -12.03 -14.27 25.32
N THR A 43 -12.88 -13.37 24.86
CA THR A 43 -13.26 -12.17 25.62
C THR A 43 -13.99 -12.52 26.91
N LYS A 44 -14.85 -13.54 26.89
CA LYS A 44 -15.52 -14.05 28.07
C LYS A 44 -14.55 -14.68 29.08
N GLU A 45 -13.60 -15.47 28.62
CA GLU A 45 -12.54 -16.08 29.46
C GLU A 45 -11.66 -15.03 30.13
N LEU A 46 -11.39 -13.91 29.46
CA LEU A 46 -10.62 -12.78 29.99
C LEU A 46 -11.45 -11.80 30.84
N GLY A 47 -12.76 -11.98 30.93
CA GLY A 47 -13.65 -11.06 31.62
C GLY A 47 -13.75 -9.67 30.98
N LEU A 48 -13.43 -9.56 29.69
CA LEU A 48 -13.45 -8.30 28.95
C LEU A 48 -14.87 -8.02 28.44
N LYS A 49 -15.31 -6.77 28.65
CA LYS A 49 -16.47 -6.25 27.93
C LYS A 49 -15.98 -5.73 26.59
N HIS A 50 -16.34 -6.39 25.50
CA HIS A 50 -16.06 -5.86 24.17
C HIS A 50 -16.99 -4.68 23.87
N THR A 51 -16.41 -3.62 23.34
CA THR A 51 -17.13 -2.36 23.04
C THR A 51 -17.18 -2.07 21.54
N PHE A 52 -16.67 -2.99 20.68
CA PHE A 52 -16.64 -2.78 19.25
C PHE A 52 -17.54 -3.77 18.49
N ASP A 53 -17.97 -3.37 17.32
CA ASP A 53 -18.71 -4.22 16.40
C ASP A 53 -17.77 -5.26 15.77
N PHE A 54 -18.02 -6.55 16.05
CA PHE A 54 -17.21 -7.64 15.50
C PHE A 54 -17.28 -7.67 13.97
N ASP A 55 -18.43 -7.37 13.38
CA ASP A 55 -18.61 -7.43 11.94
C ASP A 55 -17.80 -6.33 11.24
N GLU A 56 -17.79 -5.11 11.79
CA GLU A 56 -16.94 -4.03 11.30
C GLU A 56 -15.45 -4.36 11.48
N ALA A 57 -15.07 -4.89 12.63
CA ALA A 57 -13.68 -5.30 12.90
C ALA A 57 -13.21 -6.40 11.93
N TRP A 58 -14.08 -7.35 11.61
CA TRP A 58 -13.82 -8.39 10.64
C TRP A 58 -13.54 -7.83 9.25
N GLU A 59 -14.40 -6.94 8.74
CA GLU A 59 -14.25 -6.33 7.41
C GLU A 59 -12.95 -5.52 7.31
N ILE A 60 -12.62 -4.74 8.36
CA ILE A 60 -11.35 -4.00 8.44
C ILE A 60 -10.15 -4.96 8.45
N GLY A 61 -10.25 -6.06 9.20
CA GLY A 61 -9.21 -7.10 9.22
C GLY A 61 -8.99 -7.78 7.86
N GLN A 62 -10.06 -8.04 7.11
CA GLN A 62 -9.97 -8.58 5.75
C GLN A 62 -9.33 -7.56 4.79
N GLU A 63 -9.70 -6.29 4.90
CA GLU A 63 -9.12 -5.22 4.09
C GLU A 63 -7.61 -5.09 4.32
N LEU A 64 -7.16 -5.08 5.59
CA LEU A 64 -5.74 -5.01 5.92
C LEU A 64 -4.97 -6.24 5.42
N ARG A 65 -5.56 -7.44 5.50
CA ARG A 65 -4.98 -8.66 4.96
C ARG A 65 -4.83 -8.57 3.44
N ARG A 66 -5.86 -8.12 2.73
CA ARG A 66 -5.86 -7.93 1.28
C ARG A 66 -4.77 -6.95 0.85
N ARG A 67 -4.61 -5.83 1.58
CA ARG A 67 -3.53 -4.85 1.34
C ARG A 67 -2.16 -5.48 1.52
N LYS A 68 -1.98 -6.21 2.62
CA LYS A 68 -0.71 -6.88 2.89
C LYS A 68 -0.37 -7.89 1.80
N ASP A 69 -1.30 -8.76 1.43
CA ASP A 69 -1.11 -9.77 0.38
C ASP A 69 -0.76 -9.14 -0.97
N PHE A 70 -1.38 -8.01 -1.31
CA PHE A 70 -1.06 -7.27 -2.53
C PHE A 70 0.35 -6.66 -2.45
N ARG A 71 0.69 -6.00 -1.33
CA ARG A 71 2.01 -5.38 -1.11
C ARG A 71 3.14 -6.40 -1.17
N ASP A 72 2.96 -7.56 -0.55
CA ASP A 72 3.92 -8.65 -0.59
C ASP A 72 4.12 -9.15 -2.05
N LYS A 73 3.03 -9.38 -2.79
CA LYS A 73 3.08 -9.84 -4.18
C LYS A 73 3.69 -8.84 -5.15
N ILE A 74 3.37 -7.55 -5.02
CA ILE A 74 3.93 -6.52 -5.92
C ILE A 74 5.42 -6.29 -5.64
N THR A 75 5.84 -6.40 -4.37
CA THR A 75 7.25 -6.32 -3.98
C THR A 75 8.04 -7.52 -4.53
N ASP A 76 7.50 -8.73 -4.40
CA ASP A 76 8.11 -9.95 -4.95
C ASP A 76 8.21 -9.90 -6.49
N LEU A 77 7.16 -9.40 -7.16
CA LEU A 77 7.19 -9.20 -8.61
C LEU A 77 8.28 -8.21 -9.02
N GLU A 78 8.38 -7.05 -8.35
CA GLU A 78 9.41 -6.05 -8.61
C GLU A 78 10.82 -6.64 -8.47
N GLN A 79 11.06 -7.40 -7.40
CA GLN A 79 12.35 -8.07 -7.20
C GLN A 79 12.64 -9.11 -8.29
N LYS A 80 11.64 -9.85 -8.74
CA LYS A 80 11.79 -10.78 -9.87
C LYS A 80 12.08 -10.07 -11.18
N MET A 81 11.40 -8.95 -11.43
CA MET A 81 11.64 -8.12 -12.62
C MET A 81 13.07 -7.58 -12.64
N LEU A 82 13.57 -7.05 -11.52
CA LEU A 82 14.92 -6.49 -11.41
C LEU A 82 16.03 -7.52 -11.74
N ASN A 83 15.73 -8.81 -11.67
CA ASN A 83 16.65 -9.90 -12.01
C ASN A 83 16.46 -10.43 -13.45
N GLN A 84 15.63 -9.80 -14.28
CA GLN A 84 15.42 -10.21 -15.68
C GLN A 84 16.27 -9.38 -16.64
N ASP A 85 16.66 -10.00 -17.76
CA ASP A 85 17.30 -9.29 -18.85
C ASP A 85 16.32 -8.28 -19.49
N GLY A 86 16.81 -7.10 -19.84
CA GLY A 86 16.05 -6.07 -20.51
C GLY A 86 15.22 -5.17 -19.56
N VAL A 87 15.38 -5.31 -18.25
CA VAL A 87 14.78 -4.38 -17.30
C VAL A 87 15.54 -3.05 -17.30
N LEU A 88 14.80 -1.97 -17.49
CA LEU A 88 15.33 -0.61 -17.48
C LEU A 88 15.23 0.01 -16.08
N VAL A 89 16.32 0.55 -15.59
CA VAL A 89 16.38 1.27 -14.31
C VAL A 89 17.29 2.51 -14.43
N GLY A 90 17.13 3.46 -13.52
CA GLY A 90 17.98 4.66 -13.47
C GLY A 90 18.00 5.45 -14.80
N ASP A 91 19.18 5.79 -15.29
CA ASP A 91 19.35 6.65 -16.46
C ASP A 91 18.83 6.00 -17.76
N GLU A 92 18.93 4.67 -17.89
CA GLU A 92 18.37 3.96 -19.05
C GLU A 92 16.85 4.05 -19.09
N LEU A 93 16.19 3.91 -17.94
CA LEU A 93 14.75 4.11 -17.84
C LEU A 93 14.36 5.55 -18.16
N HIS A 94 15.11 6.53 -17.65
CA HIS A 94 14.85 7.95 -17.91
C HIS A 94 15.03 8.31 -19.39
N ALA A 95 15.99 7.70 -20.08
CA ALA A 95 16.16 7.88 -21.52
C ALA A 95 15.03 7.25 -22.33
N TYR A 96 14.50 6.11 -21.89
CA TYR A 96 13.41 5.40 -22.55
C TYR A 96 12.03 6.00 -22.21
N ASN A 97 11.84 6.48 -20.98
CA ASN A 97 10.66 7.16 -20.49
C ASN A 97 10.98 8.63 -20.16
N PRO A 98 11.14 9.51 -21.16
CA PRO A 98 11.53 10.89 -20.93
C PRO A 98 10.51 11.61 -20.02
N THR A 99 11.07 12.34 -19.05
CA THR A 99 10.30 13.05 -18.04
C THR A 99 10.56 14.54 -18.12
N GLU A 100 9.50 15.33 -18.13
CA GLU A 100 9.54 16.79 -18.03
C GLU A 100 9.14 17.22 -16.62
N HIS A 101 9.90 18.17 -16.06
CA HIS A 101 9.71 18.70 -14.70
C HIS A 101 9.34 20.17 -14.78
N THR A 102 8.21 20.55 -14.21
CA THR A 102 7.75 21.94 -14.15
C THR A 102 7.43 22.31 -12.71
N PHE A 103 8.02 23.43 -12.25
CA PHE A 103 7.73 23.99 -10.94
C PHE A 103 6.90 25.25 -11.08
N SER A 104 5.89 25.35 -10.24
CA SER A 104 5.06 26.54 -10.05
C SER A 104 4.98 26.83 -8.56
N ASP A 105 4.38 27.96 -8.19
CA ASP A 105 4.27 28.33 -6.77
C ASP A 105 3.43 27.31 -5.98
N GLY A 106 4.09 26.63 -5.03
CA GLY A 106 3.48 25.55 -4.22
C GLY A 106 3.17 24.25 -4.97
N CYS A 107 3.68 24.07 -6.18
CA CYS A 107 3.30 22.94 -7.03
C CYS A 107 4.45 22.42 -7.88
N TYR A 108 4.56 21.09 -7.98
CA TYR A 108 5.43 20.38 -8.91
C TYR A 108 4.60 19.51 -9.85
N ILE A 109 4.87 19.65 -11.15
CA ILE A 109 4.22 18.90 -12.22
C ILE A 109 5.28 18.02 -12.88
N ARG A 110 5.03 16.70 -12.90
CA ARG A 110 5.86 15.73 -13.58
C ARG A 110 5.07 15.12 -14.73
N LYS A 111 5.52 15.39 -15.94
CA LYS A 111 4.99 14.78 -17.17
C LYS A 111 5.95 13.68 -17.60
N ILE A 112 5.45 12.50 -17.90
CA ILE A 112 6.23 11.36 -18.34
C ILE A 112 5.61 10.76 -19.61
N PHE A 113 6.45 10.43 -20.55
CA PHE A 113 6.10 9.62 -21.72
C PHE A 113 6.43 8.17 -21.43
N ASN A 114 5.47 7.28 -21.65
CA ASN A 114 5.63 5.84 -21.51
C ASN A 114 5.30 5.21 -22.87
N PRO A 115 6.26 4.55 -23.53
CA PRO A 115 6.01 3.82 -24.76
C PRO A 115 4.97 2.72 -24.61
N ALA A 116 4.39 2.27 -25.72
CA ALA A 116 3.51 1.11 -25.77
C ALA A 116 4.23 -0.17 -25.33
N ASP A 117 3.45 -1.17 -24.94
CA ASP A 117 3.93 -2.53 -24.58
C ASP A 117 4.93 -2.57 -23.41
N GLN A 118 4.87 -1.58 -22.51
CA GLN A 118 5.74 -1.49 -21.34
C GLN A 118 5.03 -1.95 -20.09
N LEU A 119 5.68 -2.84 -19.30
CA LEU A 119 5.26 -3.19 -17.96
C LEU A 119 6.05 -2.38 -16.93
N ILE A 120 5.36 -1.60 -16.12
CA ILE A 120 5.94 -0.66 -15.18
C ILE A 120 5.47 -1.00 -13.77
N VAL A 121 6.42 -1.13 -12.82
CA VAL A 121 6.10 -1.11 -11.38
C VAL A 121 6.39 0.27 -10.84
N THR A 122 5.38 0.93 -10.27
CA THR A 122 5.53 2.30 -9.78
C THR A 122 6.19 2.35 -8.40
N LYS A 123 6.73 3.51 -8.03
CA LYS A 123 7.18 3.80 -6.66
C LYS A 123 5.98 3.89 -5.70
N ILE A 124 6.22 3.78 -4.40
CA ILE A 124 5.20 3.93 -3.35
C ILE A 124 5.07 5.41 -3.02
N HIS A 125 3.86 5.95 -3.11
CA HIS A 125 3.62 7.36 -2.80
C HIS A 125 3.24 7.57 -1.33
N LYS A 126 3.88 8.54 -0.66
CA LYS A 126 3.57 8.96 0.71
C LYS A 126 2.37 9.90 0.81
N GLN A 127 2.11 10.65 -0.26
CA GLN A 127 1.12 11.73 -0.25
C GLN A 127 0.03 11.49 -1.30
N GLU A 128 -1.16 11.98 -1.00
CA GLU A 128 -2.25 12.04 -1.98
C GLU A 128 -1.93 13.09 -3.05
N HIS A 129 -2.12 12.72 -4.31
CA HIS A 129 -1.92 13.63 -5.44
C HIS A 129 -2.79 13.26 -6.64
N PRO A 130 -3.21 14.25 -7.45
CA PRO A 130 -3.89 13.99 -8.71
C PRO A 130 -2.93 13.48 -9.78
N PHE A 131 -3.48 12.66 -10.68
CA PHE A 131 -2.80 12.26 -11.91
C PHE A 131 -3.74 12.42 -13.11
N PHE A 132 -3.14 12.55 -14.29
CA PHE A 132 -3.84 12.70 -15.55
C PHE A 132 -3.19 11.80 -16.60
N LEU A 133 -3.99 10.98 -17.28
CA LEU A 133 -3.62 10.31 -18.51
C LEU A 133 -4.11 11.20 -19.65
N MET A 134 -3.18 11.87 -20.33
CA MET A 134 -3.48 12.85 -21.37
C MET A 134 -3.63 12.21 -22.74
N GLU A 135 -2.83 11.15 -22.99
CA GLU A 135 -2.80 10.40 -24.24
C GLU A 135 -2.64 8.92 -23.95
N GLY A 136 -3.17 8.08 -24.85
CA GLY A 136 -3.00 6.64 -24.83
C GLY A 136 -3.98 5.87 -23.96
N SER A 137 -3.65 4.59 -23.77
CA SER A 137 -4.43 3.65 -22.95
C SER A 137 -3.52 2.71 -22.18
N MET A 138 -3.94 2.35 -20.97
CA MET A 138 -3.18 1.46 -20.07
C MET A 138 -4.10 0.62 -19.18
N SER A 139 -3.59 -0.53 -18.76
CA SER A 139 -4.17 -1.31 -17.66
C SER A 139 -3.39 -1.04 -16.39
N VAL A 140 -4.08 -0.82 -15.29
CA VAL A 140 -3.48 -0.54 -13.98
C VAL A 140 -3.98 -1.56 -12.98
N LEU A 141 -3.07 -2.36 -12.43
CA LEU A 141 -3.35 -3.25 -11.31
C LEU A 141 -3.10 -2.51 -10.00
N THR A 142 -4.12 -2.48 -9.16
CA THR A 142 -4.13 -1.87 -7.82
C THR A 142 -4.54 -2.91 -6.77
N GLU A 143 -4.51 -2.53 -5.50
CA GLU A 143 -5.06 -3.34 -4.39
C GLU A 143 -6.53 -3.74 -4.62
N SER A 144 -7.30 -2.95 -5.39
CA SER A 144 -8.72 -3.19 -5.69
C SER A 144 -8.98 -3.97 -6.98
N GLY A 145 -7.92 -4.40 -7.68
CA GLY A 145 -8.00 -5.13 -8.94
C GLY A 145 -7.50 -4.33 -10.14
N VAL A 146 -7.80 -4.83 -11.34
CA VAL A 146 -7.38 -4.23 -12.62
C VAL A 146 -8.38 -3.19 -13.08
N VAL A 147 -7.88 -2.02 -13.47
CA VAL A 147 -8.66 -0.96 -14.10
C VAL A 147 -8.05 -0.64 -15.45
N HIS A 148 -8.87 -0.51 -16.49
CA HIS A 148 -8.47 -0.04 -17.82
C HIS A 148 -8.72 1.46 -17.92
N LEU A 149 -7.67 2.21 -18.25
CA LEU A 149 -7.72 3.64 -18.40
C LEU A 149 -7.53 4.01 -19.88
N GLN A 150 -8.39 4.89 -20.37
CA GLN A 150 -8.33 5.48 -21.71
C GLN A 150 -8.28 7.01 -21.58
N ALA A 151 -7.31 7.63 -22.23
CA ALA A 151 -7.21 9.09 -22.26
C ALA A 151 -8.39 9.76 -23.00
N PRO A 152 -8.81 10.96 -22.57
CA PRO A 152 -8.35 11.67 -21.40
C PRO A 152 -8.96 11.13 -20.11
N TYR A 153 -8.13 10.93 -19.09
CA TYR A 153 -8.57 10.40 -17.79
C TYR A 153 -7.83 11.12 -16.66
N HIS A 154 -8.46 11.27 -15.52
CA HIS A 154 -7.81 11.74 -14.30
C HIS A 154 -8.27 10.96 -13.08
N GLY A 155 -7.44 10.93 -12.06
CA GLY A 155 -7.75 10.28 -10.80
C GLY A 155 -6.86 10.78 -9.67
N ILE A 156 -7.06 10.20 -8.50
CA ILE A 156 -6.29 10.52 -7.30
C ILE A 156 -5.48 9.29 -6.89
N THR A 157 -4.19 9.48 -6.68
CA THR A 157 -3.31 8.51 -6.03
C THR A 157 -3.38 8.71 -4.53
N LYS A 158 -3.66 7.66 -3.78
CA LYS A 158 -3.70 7.68 -2.31
C LYS A 158 -2.34 7.31 -1.71
N PRO A 159 -2.04 7.75 -0.46
CA PRO A 159 -0.86 7.29 0.26
C PRO A 159 -0.79 5.75 0.32
N GLY A 160 0.42 5.20 0.23
CA GLY A 160 0.66 3.76 0.22
C GLY A 160 0.36 3.08 -1.12
N THR A 161 -0.03 3.84 -2.15
CA THR A 161 -0.30 3.27 -3.47
C THR A 161 0.99 2.89 -4.18
N LYS A 162 1.08 1.63 -4.60
CA LYS A 162 2.02 1.09 -5.58
C LYS A 162 1.22 0.34 -6.64
N ARG A 163 1.59 0.46 -7.91
CA ARG A 163 0.81 -0.09 -9.04
C ARG A 163 1.69 -0.86 -9.98
N ILE A 164 1.07 -1.79 -10.71
CA ILE A 164 1.62 -2.36 -11.93
C ILE A 164 0.82 -1.74 -13.07
N ILE A 165 1.52 -1.16 -14.03
CA ILE A 165 0.93 -0.52 -15.20
C ILE A 165 1.41 -1.29 -16.44
N TYR A 166 0.49 -1.59 -17.35
CA TYR A 166 0.82 -2.04 -18.70
C TYR A 166 0.26 -1.05 -19.70
N THR A 167 1.12 -0.48 -20.54
CA THR A 167 0.74 0.49 -21.58
C THR A 167 0.33 -0.25 -22.86
N HIS A 168 -0.91 -0.04 -23.32
CA HIS A 168 -1.40 -0.63 -24.57
C HIS A 168 -0.99 0.20 -25.80
N THR A 169 -0.82 1.49 -25.62
CA THR A 169 -0.34 2.44 -26.61
C THR A 169 0.65 3.39 -25.95
N ASP A 170 1.32 4.20 -26.74
CA ASP A 170 2.10 5.32 -26.20
C ASP A 170 1.23 6.18 -25.30
N CYS A 171 1.73 6.49 -24.11
CA CYS A 171 0.99 7.21 -23.07
C CYS A 171 1.71 8.48 -22.63
N VAL A 172 0.97 9.55 -22.47
CA VAL A 172 1.41 10.76 -21.77
C VAL A 172 0.72 10.83 -20.43
N PHE A 173 1.51 10.75 -19.35
CA PHE A 173 1.03 10.71 -17.99
C PHE A 173 1.56 11.87 -17.17
N ILE A 174 0.71 12.54 -16.40
CA ILE A 174 1.07 13.70 -15.59
C ILE A 174 0.70 13.41 -14.13
N THR A 175 1.61 13.73 -13.21
CA THR A 175 1.34 13.82 -11.77
C THR A 175 1.57 15.24 -11.28
N VAL A 176 0.78 15.66 -10.28
CA VAL A 176 0.87 16.99 -9.69
C VAL A 176 1.01 16.86 -8.18
N HIS A 177 2.08 17.41 -7.62
CA HIS A 177 2.39 17.33 -6.20
C HIS A 177 2.41 18.73 -5.59
N ALA A 178 1.69 18.92 -4.49
CA ALA A 178 1.81 20.11 -3.66
C ALA A 178 3.15 20.04 -2.92
N THR A 179 4.02 21.02 -3.12
CA THR A 179 5.35 21.07 -2.50
C THR A 179 5.96 22.46 -2.56
N ASP A 180 6.81 22.78 -1.62
CA ASP A 180 7.67 23.97 -1.61
C ASP A 180 9.09 23.69 -2.12
N LYS A 181 9.40 22.43 -2.42
CA LYS A 181 10.67 21.97 -2.96
C LYS A 181 10.94 22.58 -4.34
N LYS A 182 12.22 22.63 -4.72
CA LYS A 182 12.65 23.32 -5.94
C LYS A 182 13.36 22.42 -6.95
N THR A 183 13.69 21.18 -6.55
CA THR A 183 14.31 20.18 -7.43
C THR A 183 13.53 18.88 -7.46
N PRO A 184 13.58 18.12 -8.56
CA PRO A 184 12.89 16.82 -8.67
C PRO A 184 13.34 15.83 -7.59
N GLU A 185 14.64 15.83 -7.22
CA GLU A 185 15.23 14.95 -6.22
C GLU A 185 14.65 15.23 -4.83
N GLU A 186 14.57 16.51 -4.44
CA GLU A 186 13.96 16.91 -3.17
C GLU A 186 12.47 16.52 -3.10
N VAL A 187 11.73 16.67 -4.21
CA VAL A 187 10.35 16.26 -4.28
C VAL A 187 10.24 14.74 -4.15
N GLU A 188 11.11 13.98 -4.83
CA GLU A 188 11.10 12.53 -4.76
C GLU A 188 11.34 12.03 -3.33
N GLU A 189 12.30 12.57 -2.60
CA GLU A 189 12.56 12.23 -1.19
C GLU A 189 11.34 12.50 -0.30
N ASP A 190 10.60 13.57 -0.59
CA ASP A 190 9.43 13.98 0.18
C ASP A 190 8.18 13.14 -0.11
N VAL A 191 7.95 12.76 -1.37
CA VAL A 191 6.70 12.12 -1.81
C VAL A 191 6.80 10.61 -1.99
N ILE A 192 8.00 10.01 -2.04
CA ILE A 192 8.23 8.59 -2.28
C ILE A 192 8.69 7.88 -1.00
N ALA A 193 8.04 6.79 -0.66
CA ALA A 193 8.48 5.86 0.38
C ALA A 193 9.42 4.81 -0.22
N LYS A 194 10.42 4.38 0.55
CA LYS A 194 11.34 3.30 0.15
C LYS A 194 10.65 1.93 0.17
N ASP A 195 9.80 1.72 1.15
CA ASP A 195 9.05 0.49 1.38
C ASP A 195 7.70 0.80 2.04
N PHE A 196 6.91 -0.23 2.30
CA PHE A 196 5.61 -0.11 2.95
C PHE A 196 5.69 0.06 4.47
N ASP A 197 6.88 -0.07 5.08
CA ASP A 197 7.11 0.14 6.51
C ASP A 197 7.35 1.62 6.85
N ASP A 198 7.34 2.51 5.84
CA ASP A 198 7.41 3.96 6.04
C ASP A 198 6.33 4.41 7.04
N PRO A 199 6.67 5.18 8.08
CA PRO A 199 5.72 5.61 9.11
C PRO A 199 4.48 6.31 8.58
N ILE A 200 4.59 7.07 7.48
CA ILE A 200 3.46 7.77 6.87
C ILE A 200 2.47 6.75 6.26
N ILE A 201 2.97 5.68 5.64
CA ILE A 201 2.14 4.61 5.08
C ILE A 201 1.46 3.81 6.19
N SER A 202 2.19 3.47 7.25
CA SER A 202 1.66 2.74 8.41
C SER A 202 0.56 3.51 9.14
N ILE A 203 0.59 4.84 9.15
CA ILE A 203 -0.46 5.67 9.77
C ILE A 203 -1.83 5.44 9.11
N GLU A 204 -1.90 5.22 7.80
CA GLU A 204 -3.19 4.97 7.13
C GLU A 204 -3.81 3.63 7.58
N ASP A 205 -3.00 2.59 7.75
CA ASP A 205 -3.46 1.31 8.28
C ASP A 205 -3.85 1.44 9.78
N ILE A 206 -3.11 2.25 10.56
CA ILE A 206 -3.44 2.58 11.95
C ILE A 206 -4.76 3.36 12.05
N LYS A 207 -5.02 4.30 11.15
CA LYS A 207 -6.29 5.04 11.11
C LYS A 207 -7.48 4.10 10.85
N LEU A 208 -7.28 3.08 10.01
CA LEU A 208 -8.29 2.06 9.75
C LEU A 208 -8.55 1.22 11.01
N LEU A 209 -7.49 0.80 11.72
CA LEU A 209 -7.59 0.08 12.98
C LEU A 209 -8.26 0.91 14.10
N LYS A 210 -8.01 2.22 14.16
CA LYS A 210 -8.63 3.10 15.16
C LYS A 210 -10.16 3.14 15.07
N LYS A 211 -10.75 2.93 13.89
CA LYS A 211 -12.21 2.86 13.73
C LYS A 211 -12.82 1.69 14.50
N ILE A 212 -12.04 0.65 14.78
CA ILE A 212 -12.50 -0.52 15.56
C ILE A 212 -12.42 -0.27 17.06
N ILE A 213 -11.47 0.57 17.49
CA ILE A 213 -11.08 0.68 18.92
C ILE A 213 -11.77 1.87 19.59
N LEU A 214 -12.15 2.90 18.83
CA LEU A 214 -12.78 4.14 19.30
C LEU A 214 -14.25 4.24 18.91
#